data_ab5efa9fd5770f171924093d9126d7aa
#
_entry.id   ab5efa9fd5770f171924093d9126d7aa
#
_cell.length_a   1.000
_cell.length_b   1.000
_cell.length_c   1.000
_cell.angle_alpha   90.00
_cell.angle_beta   90.00
_cell.angle_gamma   90.00
#
_symmetry.space_group_name_H-M   'P 1'
#
loop_
_entity.id
_entity.type
_entity.pdbx_description
1 polymer ?
#
loop_
_entity_poly.entity_id
_entity_poly.type
_entity_poly.pdbx_seq_one_letter_code
_entity_poly.pdbx_strand_id
1 'polypeptide(L)'
;MSEYEERKQARIDRYREKAEKARQESRQLSHESISMLEHIPPGQPILVGHHSEQGHRNLLKRSDQKMEKSIAASEKADYYEHKAEAAERNTAIFSDDPEALTKLKEKLEGLQVAQTRMKQINAYYRKHGTCQGFHGLSNEQAEKLDERVRNGYSWEKTPYPQIGRAHV
;
A
#
# COMPACT_ATOMS: atom_id res chain seq x y z
N MET A 1 -14.70 8.93 -21.94
CA MET A 1 -13.90 9.11 -20.72
C MET A 1 -13.89 10.59 -20.41
N SER A 2 -14.03 11.01 -19.16
CA SER A 2 -13.95 12.44 -18.83
C SER A 2 -12.48 12.89 -18.85
N GLU A 3 -12.24 14.19 -19.09
CA GLU A 3 -10.88 14.76 -19.05
C GLU A 3 -10.17 14.48 -17.71
N TYR A 4 -10.93 14.40 -16.62
CA TYR A 4 -10.44 14.00 -15.30
C TYR A 4 -9.92 12.55 -15.29
N GLU A 5 -10.67 11.60 -15.84
CA GLU A 5 -10.27 10.19 -15.92
C GLU A 5 -9.05 9.99 -16.81
N GLU A 6 -8.97 10.73 -17.93
CA GLU A 6 -7.80 10.72 -18.80
C GLU A 6 -6.54 11.21 -18.08
N ARG A 7 -6.64 12.29 -17.30
CA ARG A 7 -5.53 12.79 -16.48
C ARG A 7 -5.13 11.80 -15.37
N LYS A 8 -6.10 11.12 -14.76
CA LYS A 8 -5.84 10.08 -13.76
C LYS A 8 -5.11 8.91 -14.40
N GLN A 9 -5.61 8.42 -15.53
CA GLN A 9 -5.00 7.32 -16.26
C GLN A 9 -3.58 7.66 -16.74
N ALA A 10 -3.38 8.82 -17.34
CA ALA A 10 -2.07 9.29 -17.78
C ALA A 10 -1.04 9.37 -16.63
N ARG A 11 -1.48 9.66 -15.40
CA ARG A 11 -0.62 9.63 -14.21
C ARG A 11 -0.21 8.21 -13.84
N ILE A 12 -1.15 7.28 -13.86
CA ILE A 12 -0.90 5.85 -13.59
C ILE A 12 0.08 5.30 -14.62
N ASP A 13 -0.17 5.53 -15.90
CA ASP A 13 0.68 5.05 -17.00
C ASP A 13 2.09 5.60 -16.91
N ARG A 14 2.25 6.88 -16.54
CA ARG A 14 3.56 7.49 -16.30
C ARG A 14 4.32 6.81 -15.15
N TYR A 15 3.64 6.40 -14.09
CA TYR A 15 4.30 5.67 -13.00
C TYR A 15 4.69 4.27 -13.44
N ARG A 16 3.85 3.56 -14.17
CA ARG A 16 4.17 2.23 -14.74
C ARG A 16 5.33 2.29 -15.72
N GLU A 17 5.36 3.31 -16.58
CA GLU A 17 6.49 3.53 -17.49
C GLU A 17 7.81 3.78 -16.74
N LYS A 18 7.78 4.57 -15.67
CA LYS A 18 8.97 4.80 -14.82
C LYS A 18 9.42 3.54 -14.10
N ALA A 19 8.47 2.72 -13.63
CA ALA A 19 8.77 1.44 -13.00
C ALA A 19 9.46 0.49 -14.00
N GLU A 20 8.92 0.37 -15.20
CA GLU A 20 9.50 -0.52 -16.23
C GLU A 20 10.89 -0.06 -16.67
N LYS A 21 11.10 1.25 -16.87
CA LYS A 21 12.44 1.79 -17.18
C LYS A 21 13.44 1.47 -16.07
N ALA A 22 13.06 1.62 -14.82
CA ALA A 22 13.93 1.30 -13.68
C ALA A 22 14.20 -0.20 -13.57
N ARG A 23 13.23 -1.08 -13.89
CA ARG A 23 13.44 -2.54 -13.96
C ARG A 23 14.40 -2.93 -15.06
N GLN A 24 14.32 -2.30 -16.23
CA GLN A 24 15.25 -2.53 -17.33
C GLN A 24 16.67 -2.10 -16.95
N GLU A 25 16.83 -0.93 -16.34
CA GLU A 25 18.08 -0.44 -15.82
C GLU A 25 18.68 -1.41 -14.78
N SER A 26 17.88 -1.89 -13.85
CA SER A 26 18.30 -2.88 -12.84
C SER A 26 18.80 -4.17 -13.49
N ARG A 27 18.02 -4.75 -14.42
CA ARG A 27 18.43 -5.97 -15.16
C ARG A 27 19.72 -5.79 -15.92
N GLN A 28 19.88 -4.65 -16.60
CA GLN A 28 21.09 -4.35 -17.35
C GLN A 28 22.32 -4.25 -16.43
N LEU A 29 22.22 -3.48 -15.34
CA LEU A 29 23.31 -3.29 -14.39
C LEU A 29 23.69 -4.61 -13.68
N SER A 30 22.72 -5.43 -13.33
CA SER A 30 22.94 -6.77 -12.76
C SER A 30 23.69 -7.68 -13.74
N HIS A 31 23.23 -7.73 -15.00
CA HIS A 31 23.89 -8.49 -16.05
C HIS A 31 25.31 -8.02 -16.29
N GLU A 32 25.54 -6.71 -16.37
CA GLU A 32 26.87 -6.12 -16.53
C GLU A 32 27.78 -6.43 -15.32
N SER A 33 27.27 -6.42 -14.10
CA SER A 33 28.01 -6.80 -12.89
C SER A 33 28.47 -8.26 -12.96
N ILE A 34 27.56 -9.17 -13.30
CA ILE A 34 27.84 -10.60 -13.40
C ILE A 34 28.84 -10.89 -14.52
N SER A 35 28.62 -10.31 -15.70
CA SER A 35 29.49 -10.53 -16.86
C SER A 35 30.93 -10.05 -16.65
N MET A 36 31.14 -9.04 -15.81
CA MET A 36 32.49 -8.61 -15.42
C MET A 36 33.29 -9.70 -14.70
N LEU A 37 32.59 -10.58 -13.96
CA LEU A 37 33.21 -11.64 -13.16
C LEU A 37 33.24 -13.00 -13.87
N GLU A 38 32.71 -13.11 -15.09
CA GLU A 38 32.58 -14.37 -15.82
C GLU A 38 33.91 -15.12 -16.01
N HIS A 39 35.00 -14.36 -16.14
CA HIS A 39 36.34 -14.92 -16.34
C HIS A 39 37.10 -15.19 -15.03
N ILE A 40 36.50 -14.89 -13.88
CA ILE A 40 37.09 -15.15 -12.56
C ILE A 40 36.36 -16.35 -11.93
N PRO A 41 37.06 -17.46 -11.68
CA PRO A 41 36.49 -18.59 -10.99
C PRO A 41 35.90 -18.16 -9.62
N PRO A 42 34.72 -18.65 -9.23
CA PRO A 42 34.16 -18.36 -7.92
C PRO A 42 35.13 -18.75 -6.80
N GLY A 43 35.36 -17.82 -5.86
CA GLY A 43 36.28 -18.05 -4.74
C GLY A 43 37.77 -17.89 -5.08
N GLN A 44 38.14 -17.42 -6.28
CA GLN A 44 39.52 -17.15 -6.61
C GLN A 44 40.12 -16.10 -5.67
N PRO A 45 41.19 -16.44 -4.90
CA PRO A 45 41.82 -15.47 -4.00
C PRO A 45 42.59 -14.40 -4.75
N ILE A 46 42.58 -13.20 -4.15
CA ILE A 46 43.44 -12.10 -4.65
C ILE A 46 44.88 -12.43 -4.32
N LEU A 47 45.76 -12.49 -5.35
CA LEU A 47 47.17 -12.74 -5.17
C LEU A 47 47.88 -11.49 -4.67
N VAL A 48 48.04 -11.37 -3.36
CA VAL A 48 48.66 -10.20 -2.71
C VAL A 48 50.14 -10.07 -3.14
N GLY A 49 50.55 -8.87 -3.53
CA GLY A 49 51.90 -8.58 -4.04
C GLY A 49 52.12 -8.95 -5.50
N HIS A 50 51.18 -9.60 -6.17
CA HIS A 50 51.28 -9.92 -7.59
C HIS A 50 50.85 -8.70 -8.45
N HIS A 51 51.45 -8.56 -9.64
CA HIS A 51 51.13 -7.43 -10.53
C HIS A 51 49.65 -7.31 -10.92
N SER A 52 48.89 -8.39 -10.88
CA SER A 52 47.46 -8.41 -11.17
C SER A 52 46.56 -8.00 -9.98
N GLU A 53 47.12 -7.87 -8.77
CA GLU A 53 46.33 -7.58 -7.56
C GLU A 53 45.40 -6.37 -7.73
N GLN A 54 46.01 -5.24 -8.17
CA GLN A 54 45.26 -4.00 -8.30
C GLN A 54 44.15 -4.10 -9.36
N GLY A 55 44.40 -4.80 -10.45
CA GLY A 55 43.38 -5.06 -11.49
C GLY A 55 42.23 -5.89 -10.97
N HIS A 56 42.51 -6.95 -10.22
CA HIS A 56 41.51 -7.82 -9.63
C HIS A 56 40.65 -7.06 -8.61
N ARG A 57 41.28 -6.32 -7.69
CA ARG A 57 40.54 -5.48 -6.70
C ARG A 57 39.63 -4.44 -7.37
N ASN A 58 40.14 -3.78 -8.41
CA ASN A 58 39.35 -2.79 -9.15
C ASN A 58 38.17 -3.43 -9.89
N LEU A 59 38.33 -4.63 -10.42
CA LEU A 59 37.29 -5.34 -11.13
C LEU A 59 36.16 -5.73 -10.16
N LEU A 60 36.50 -6.31 -9.01
CA LEU A 60 35.51 -6.63 -7.94
C LEU A 60 34.76 -5.37 -7.50
N LYS A 61 35.51 -4.28 -7.20
CA LYS A 61 34.89 -3.02 -6.80
C LYS A 61 33.90 -2.47 -7.85
N ARG A 62 34.23 -2.56 -9.14
CA ARG A 62 33.35 -2.11 -10.22
C ARG A 62 32.12 -2.99 -10.34
N SER A 63 32.24 -4.30 -10.17
CA SER A 63 31.14 -5.24 -10.17
C SER A 63 30.20 -4.94 -9.01
N ASP A 64 30.73 -4.77 -7.79
CA ASP A 64 29.94 -4.44 -6.61
C ASP A 64 29.18 -3.13 -6.78
N GLN A 65 29.85 -2.08 -7.28
CA GLN A 65 29.19 -0.79 -7.56
C GLN A 65 28.06 -0.89 -8.59
N LYS A 66 28.19 -1.76 -9.59
CA LYS A 66 27.12 -2.00 -10.56
C LYS A 66 25.97 -2.77 -9.91
N MET A 67 26.26 -3.74 -9.06
CA MET A 67 25.24 -4.48 -8.32
C MET A 67 24.48 -3.57 -7.35
N GLU A 68 25.16 -2.70 -6.61
CA GLU A 68 24.53 -1.71 -5.76
C GLU A 68 23.57 -0.78 -6.54
N LYS A 69 24.00 -0.30 -7.70
CA LYS A 69 23.14 0.49 -8.59
C LYS A 69 21.95 -0.30 -9.12
N SER A 70 22.15 -1.58 -9.43
CA SER A 70 21.06 -2.48 -9.84
C SER A 70 20.01 -2.61 -8.75
N ILE A 71 20.42 -2.81 -7.49
CA ILE A 71 19.52 -2.90 -6.35
C ILE A 71 18.76 -1.57 -6.18
N ALA A 72 19.45 -0.44 -6.20
CA ALA A 72 18.79 0.87 -6.10
C ALA A 72 17.79 1.14 -7.24
N ALA A 73 18.09 0.68 -8.45
CA ALA A 73 17.16 0.76 -9.58
C ALA A 73 15.93 -0.15 -9.39
N SER A 74 16.09 -1.35 -8.80
CA SER A 74 14.98 -2.24 -8.44
C SER A 74 14.06 -1.60 -7.40
N GLU A 75 14.61 -1.06 -6.32
CA GLU A 75 13.86 -0.36 -5.29
C GLU A 75 13.08 0.84 -5.85
N LYS A 76 13.69 1.56 -6.79
CA LYS A 76 13.03 2.66 -7.51
C LYS A 76 11.88 2.16 -8.38
N ALA A 77 12.01 1.00 -9.00
CA ALA A 77 10.92 0.38 -9.77
C ALA A 77 9.74 0.03 -8.87
N ASP A 78 10.00 -0.63 -7.74
CA ASP A 78 8.97 -1.00 -6.76
C ASP A 78 8.28 0.24 -6.18
N TYR A 79 9.02 1.30 -5.90
CA TYR A 79 8.44 2.57 -5.46
C TYR A 79 7.43 3.15 -6.48
N TYR A 80 7.75 3.14 -7.77
CA TYR A 80 6.85 3.65 -8.79
C TYR A 80 5.66 2.71 -9.03
N GLU A 81 5.85 1.39 -8.91
CA GLU A 81 4.77 0.41 -8.98
C GLU A 81 3.75 0.67 -7.85
N HIS A 82 4.21 0.78 -6.62
CA HIS A 82 3.35 1.11 -5.47
C HIS A 82 2.62 2.45 -5.64
N LYS A 83 3.27 3.45 -6.27
CA LYS A 83 2.59 4.71 -6.62
C LYS A 83 1.51 4.56 -7.67
N ALA A 84 1.72 3.72 -8.68
CA ALA A 84 0.71 3.42 -9.69
C ALA A 84 -0.49 2.73 -9.05
N GLU A 85 -0.25 1.69 -8.25
CA GLU A 85 -1.30 0.98 -7.52
C GLU A 85 -2.07 1.89 -6.55
N ALA A 86 -1.37 2.75 -5.82
CA ALA A 86 -2.00 3.70 -4.91
C ALA A 86 -2.88 4.71 -5.66
N ALA A 87 -2.43 5.18 -6.84
CA ALA A 87 -3.22 6.08 -7.69
C ALA A 87 -4.44 5.38 -8.29
N GLU A 88 -4.32 4.10 -8.65
CA GLU A 88 -5.41 3.27 -9.17
C GLU A 88 -6.48 3.00 -8.11
N ARG A 89 -6.05 2.60 -6.91
CA ARG A 89 -6.93 2.32 -5.76
C ARG A 89 -7.50 3.58 -5.09
N ASN A 90 -7.04 4.77 -5.48
CA ASN A 90 -7.48 6.00 -4.85
C ASN A 90 -8.96 6.30 -5.19
N THR A 91 -9.80 6.23 -4.17
CA THR A 91 -11.24 6.51 -4.22
C THR A 91 -11.58 7.91 -3.69
N ALA A 92 -10.59 8.77 -3.47
CA ALA A 92 -10.84 10.15 -3.06
C ALA A 92 -11.59 10.91 -4.15
N ILE A 93 -12.57 11.69 -3.73
CA ILE A 93 -13.36 12.55 -4.62
C ILE A 93 -12.65 13.89 -4.69
N PHE A 94 -12.23 14.28 -5.88
CA PHE A 94 -11.52 15.53 -6.11
C PHE A 94 -12.48 16.60 -6.64
N SER A 95 -12.16 17.86 -6.38
CA SER A 95 -13.01 19.02 -6.78
C SER A 95 -13.11 19.23 -8.29
N ASP A 96 -12.17 18.71 -9.06
CA ASP A 96 -12.13 18.75 -10.52
C ASP A 96 -12.78 17.54 -11.20
N ASP A 97 -13.34 16.60 -10.40
CA ASP A 97 -14.15 15.50 -10.91
C ASP A 97 -15.55 16.03 -11.27
N PRO A 98 -15.98 15.93 -12.53
CA PRO A 98 -17.31 16.41 -12.95
C PRO A 98 -18.46 15.70 -12.23
N GLU A 99 -18.22 14.48 -11.71
CA GLU A 99 -19.20 13.70 -10.93
C GLU A 99 -19.05 13.89 -9.42
N ALA A 100 -18.18 14.79 -8.95
CA ALA A 100 -17.86 14.98 -7.53
C ALA A 100 -19.11 15.14 -6.66
N LEU A 101 -20.07 15.97 -7.10
CA LEU A 101 -21.30 16.23 -6.35
C LEU A 101 -22.17 14.97 -6.22
N THR A 102 -22.30 14.20 -7.28
CA THR A 102 -23.07 12.94 -7.27
C THR A 102 -22.42 11.92 -6.35
N LYS A 103 -21.11 11.70 -6.49
CA LYS A 103 -20.32 10.79 -5.64
C LYS A 103 -20.36 11.20 -4.16
N LEU A 104 -20.33 12.50 -3.87
CA LEU A 104 -20.44 13.02 -2.49
C LEU A 104 -21.83 12.78 -1.91
N LYS A 105 -22.91 12.95 -2.69
CA LYS A 105 -24.29 12.65 -2.24
C LYS A 105 -24.45 11.18 -1.96
N GLU A 106 -24.05 10.30 -2.85
CA GLU A 106 -24.10 8.84 -2.65
C GLU A 106 -23.31 8.41 -1.40
N LYS A 107 -22.11 8.97 -1.21
CA LYS A 107 -21.30 8.71 -0.02
C LYS A 107 -21.98 9.20 1.25
N LEU A 108 -22.61 10.38 1.21
CA LEU A 108 -23.36 10.93 2.35
C LEU A 108 -24.54 10.03 2.71
N GLU A 109 -25.35 9.62 1.73
CA GLU A 109 -26.47 8.70 1.92
C GLU A 109 -26.00 7.38 2.52
N GLY A 110 -24.92 6.79 1.97
CA GLY A 110 -24.34 5.57 2.52
C GLY A 110 -23.88 5.71 3.98
N LEU A 111 -23.26 6.84 4.34
CA LEU A 111 -22.85 7.14 5.71
C LEU A 111 -24.05 7.36 6.64
N GLN A 112 -25.12 8.00 6.18
CA GLN A 112 -26.35 8.19 6.96
C GLN A 112 -27.05 6.85 7.25
N VAL A 113 -27.14 5.97 6.24
CA VAL A 113 -27.67 4.62 6.41
C VAL A 113 -26.84 3.82 7.41
N ALA A 114 -25.50 3.84 7.25
CA ALA A 114 -24.60 3.17 8.18
C ALA A 114 -24.71 3.71 9.60
N GLN A 115 -24.78 5.03 9.78
CA GLN A 115 -24.97 5.67 11.09
C GLN A 115 -26.30 5.25 11.75
N THR A 116 -27.39 5.22 10.96
CA THR A 116 -28.70 4.80 11.44
C THR A 116 -28.65 3.35 11.93
N ARG A 117 -28.01 2.46 11.13
CA ARG A 117 -27.82 1.06 11.53
C ARG A 117 -26.99 0.92 12.81
N MET A 118 -25.89 1.67 12.93
CA MET A 118 -25.07 1.68 14.16
C MET A 118 -25.87 2.13 15.38
N LYS A 119 -26.70 3.16 15.25
CA LYS A 119 -27.61 3.63 16.32
C LYS A 119 -28.61 2.56 16.72
N GLN A 120 -29.19 1.84 15.75
CA GLN A 120 -30.14 0.74 16.00
C GLN A 120 -29.44 -0.42 16.72
N ILE A 121 -28.27 -0.83 16.31
CA ILE A 121 -27.47 -1.87 16.98
C ILE A 121 -27.14 -1.46 18.41
N ASN A 122 -26.69 -0.24 18.63
CA ASN A 122 -26.41 0.28 19.98
C ASN A 122 -27.67 0.32 20.86
N ALA A 123 -28.84 0.67 20.32
CA ALA A 123 -30.09 0.65 21.05
C ALA A 123 -30.50 -0.77 21.42
N TYR A 124 -30.38 -1.71 20.50
CA TYR A 124 -30.65 -3.13 20.74
C TYR A 124 -29.71 -3.69 21.82
N TYR A 125 -28.41 -3.42 21.72
CA TYR A 125 -27.42 -3.85 22.71
C TYR A 125 -27.72 -3.31 24.12
N ARG A 126 -28.12 -2.04 24.25
CA ARG A 126 -28.51 -1.47 25.57
C ARG A 126 -29.70 -2.18 26.17
N LYS A 127 -30.62 -2.71 25.34
CA LYS A 127 -31.83 -3.39 25.79
C LYS A 127 -31.58 -4.86 26.15
N HIS A 128 -30.71 -5.53 25.39
CA HIS A 128 -30.53 -6.99 25.46
C HIS A 128 -29.20 -7.45 26.04
N GLY A 129 -28.20 -6.55 26.16
CA GLY A 129 -26.83 -6.87 26.61
C GLY A 129 -26.00 -7.65 25.59
N THR A 130 -26.51 -7.88 24.38
CA THR A 130 -25.90 -8.65 23.31
C THR A 130 -26.39 -8.16 21.96
N CYS A 131 -25.59 -8.35 20.92
CA CYS A 131 -25.99 -8.15 19.52
C CYS A 131 -26.63 -9.39 18.88
N GLN A 132 -26.65 -10.52 19.58
CA GLN A 132 -27.22 -11.76 19.07
C GLN A 132 -28.72 -11.59 18.84
N GLY A 133 -29.20 -12.02 17.65
CA GLY A 133 -30.59 -11.89 17.24
C GLY A 133 -30.97 -10.52 16.65
N PHE A 134 -30.05 -9.56 16.50
CA PHE A 134 -30.33 -8.33 15.77
C PHE A 134 -30.53 -8.62 14.28
N HIS A 135 -31.62 -8.17 13.71
CA HIS A 135 -31.95 -8.39 12.30
C HIS A 135 -30.87 -7.82 11.35
N GLY A 136 -30.36 -8.66 10.48
CA GLY A 136 -29.31 -8.27 9.50
C GLY A 136 -27.88 -8.32 10.01
N LEU A 137 -27.63 -8.93 11.19
CA LEU A 137 -26.31 -9.36 11.61
C LEU A 137 -26.21 -10.89 11.55
N SER A 138 -25.09 -11.42 11.06
CA SER A 138 -24.78 -12.83 11.25
C SER A 138 -24.34 -13.09 12.70
N ASN A 139 -24.46 -14.35 13.16
CA ASN A 139 -24.02 -14.72 14.51
C ASN A 139 -22.55 -14.36 14.75
N GLU A 140 -21.70 -14.55 13.76
CA GLU A 140 -20.27 -14.21 13.79
C GLU A 140 -20.02 -12.70 13.92
N GLN A 141 -20.80 -11.88 13.21
CA GLN A 141 -20.74 -10.42 13.32
C GLN A 141 -21.22 -9.94 14.67
N ALA A 142 -22.31 -10.52 15.17
CA ALA A 142 -22.85 -10.18 16.48
C ALA A 142 -21.84 -10.51 17.60
N GLU A 143 -21.20 -11.68 17.53
CA GLU A 143 -20.19 -12.10 18.50
C GLU A 143 -18.95 -11.17 18.49
N LYS A 144 -18.44 -10.79 17.32
CA LYS A 144 -17.35 -9.81 17.20
C LYS A 144 -17.69 -8.45 17.81
N LEU A 145 -18.95 -8.02 17.68
CA LEU A 145 -19.42 -6.77 18.30
C LEU A 145 -19.53 -6.90 19.82
N ASP A 146 -20.01 -8.02 20.31
CA ASP A 146 -20.11 -8.30 21.75
C ASP A 146 -18.71 -8.43 22.39
N GLU A 147 -17.76 -9.09 21.71
CA GLU A 147 -16.35 -9.15 22.11
C GLU A 147 -15.71 -7.76 22.17
N ARG A 148 -16.00 -6.91 21.19
CA ARG A 148 -15.50 -5.54 21.18
C ARG A 148 -15.90 -4.76 22.43
N VAL A 149 -17.13 -4.93 22.91
CA VAL A 149 -17.59 -4.28 24.14
C VAL A 149 -16.94 -4.92 25.37
N ARG A 150 -16.80 -6.25 25.40
CA ARG A 150 -16.16 -6.97 26.51
C ARG A 150 -14.69 -6.62 26.69
N ASN A 151 -13.98 -6.46 25.56
CA ASN A 151 -12.54 -6.21 25.53
C ASN A 151 -12.21 -4.71 25.38
N GLY A 152 -13.24 -3.85 25.23
CA GLY A 152 -13.11 -2.39 25.11
C GLY A 152 -12.81 -1.70 26.44
N TYR A 153 -12.58 -0.40 26.35
CA TYR A 153 -12.38 0.41 27.55
C TYR A 153 -13.66 0.52 28.39
N SER A 154 -13.54 0.67 29.70
CA SER A 154 -14.64 0.70 30.65
C SER A 154 -15.72 1.76 30.39
N TRP A 155 -15.42 2.78 29.60
CA TRP A 155 -16.37 3.81 29.15
C TRP A 155 -17.10 3.45 27.84
N GLU A 156 -16.63 2.47 27.08
CA GLU A 156 -17.28 1.98 25.86
C GLU A 156 -18.38 0.96 26.22
N LYS A 157 -19.59 1.46 26.46
CA LYS A 157 -20.74 0.64 26.86
C LYS A 157 -21.60 0.13 25.69
N THR A 158 -21.16 0.36 24.45
CA THR A 158 -21.92 -0.02 23.24
C THR A 158 -20.97 -0.41 22.11
N PRO A 159 -21.39 -1.29 21.17
CA PRO A 159 -20.58 -1.78 20.05
C PRO A 159 -19.98 -0.70 19.18
N TYR A 160 -20.69 0.41 19.01
CA TYR A 160 -20.19 1.56 18.24
C TYR A 160 -20.06 2.78 19.15
N PRO A 161 -18.95 3.54 19.05
CA PRO A 161 -18.79 4.77 19.83
C PRO A 161 -19.90 5.76 19.51
N GLN A 162 -20.29 6.56 20.47
CA GLN A 162 -21.27 7.62 20.23
C GLN A 162 -20.61 8.75 19.43
N ILE A 163 -20.87 8.77 18.12
CA ILE A 163 -20.44 9.86 17.27
C ILE A 163 -21.28 11.10 17.61
N GLY A 164 -20.65 12.16 18.15
CA GLY A 164 -21.33 13.44 18.35
C GLY A 164 -21.31 14.04 19.75
N ARG A 165 -20.61 13.46 20.72
CA ARG A 165 -20.21 14.20 21.91
C ARG A 165 -18.76 14.62 21.76
N ALA A 166 -18.54 15.75 21.05
CA ALA A 166 -17.35 16.52 21.30
C ALA A 166 -17.35 16.83 22.82
N HIS A 167 -16.34 16.41 23.53
CA HIS A 167 -16.12 16.92 24.88
C HIS A 167 -15.82 18.41 24.73
N VAL A 168 -16.78 19.25 25.05
CA VAL A 168 -16.60 20.67 25.33
C VAL A 168 -15.97 20.76 26.69
#